data_f3e5b519191dc44ef5ca36ae91c1819f
#
_entry.id   f3e5b519191dc44ef5ca36ae91c1819f
#
_cell.length_a   1.000
_cell.length_b   1.000
_cell.length_c   1.000
_cell.angle_alpha   90.00
_cell.angle_beta   90.00
_cell.angle_gamma   90.00
#
_symmetry.space_group_name_H-M   'P 1'
#
loop_
_entity.id
_entity.type
_entity.pdbx_description
1 polymer ?
#
loop_
_entity_poly.entity_id
_entity_poly.type
_entity_poly.pdbx_seq_one_letter_code
_entity_poly.pdbx_strand_id
1 'polypeptide(L)'
;MRAQFAVLIISLLAAGAIFVSVPLAAAPRLSTSVDTVTNAVVSKLDCSDGWRITGYYTPIETDFPSGAMREIEIVGVGKESFNADFLKTVFNDDEGFGEGWGKTRFGWYLGEYRGRWHKSDAPLDANDKPLEANTVAVDNRVIPTGSLVSIPDLPGDLGKLEFMSNDVGVSVHGKHIDVYTGEGREARRRMYRFTYEEEDKGLQRVCFSPAAIR
;
A
#
# COMPACT_ATOMS: atom_id res chain seq x y z
N MET A 1 -43.49 10.18 -34.68
CA MET A 1 -43.20 8.87 -35.26
C MET A 1 -43.24 7.84 -34.12
N ARG A 2 -44.22 6.94 -34.19
CA ARG A 2 -44.49 5.92 -33.13
C ARG A 2 -43.69 4.66 -33.46
N ALA A 3 -42.86 4.17 -32.55
CA ALA A 3 -42.20 2.87 -32.66
C ALA A 3 -43.11 1.80 -32.02
N GLN A 4 -43.44 0.77 -32.78
CA GLN A 4 -44.25 -0.37 -32.38
C GLN A 4 -43.37 -1.42 -31.70
N PHE A 5 -43.84 -1.91 -30.56
CA PHE A 5 -43.28 -3.08 -29.89
C PHE A 5 -43.89 -4.36 -30.48
N ALA A 6 -43.09 -5.27 -30.98
CA ALA A 6 -43.48 -6.61 -31.38
C ALA A 6 -43.33 -7.56 -30.18
N VAL A 7 -44.44 -8.18 -29.79
CA VAL A 7 -44.48 -9.23 -28.77
C VAL A 7 -44.32 -10.59 -29.46
N LEU A 8 -43.30 -11.33 -29.11
CA LEU A 8 -43.05 -12.68 -29.60
C LEU A 8 -43.59 -13.69 -28.58
N ILE A 9 -44.65 -14.43 -28.99
CA ILE A 9 -45.23 -15.52 -28.21
C ILE A 9 -44.49 -16.81 -28.58
N ILE A 10 -43.83 -17.43 -27.60
CA ILE A 10 -43.19 -18.75 -27.76
C ILE A 10 -44.10 -19.81 -27.11
N SER A 11 -44.59 -20.71 -27.95
CA SER A 11 -45.44 -21.83 -27.58
C SER A 11 -44.61 -22.93 -26.87
N LEU A 12 -45.11 -23.38 -25.71
CA LEU A 12 -44.58 -24.53 -24.96
C LEU A 12 -45.06 -25.84 -25.61
N LEU A 13 -44.13 -26.66 -26.08
CA LEU A 13 -44.37 -28.08 -26.42
C LEU A 13 -43.98 -28.94 -25.21
N ALA A 14 -44.95 -29.62 -24.62
CA ALA A 14 -44.74 -30.59 -23.58
C ALA A 14 -44.30 -31.93 -24.18
N ALA A 15 -43.08 -32.37 -23.87
CA ALA A 15 -42.58 -33.70 -24.17
C ALA A 15 -42.61 -34.55 -22.88
N GLY A 16 -43.41 -35.60 -22.88
CA GLY A 16 -43.54 -36.55 -21.79
C GLY A 16 -42.26 -37.40 -21.65
N ALA A 17 -41.68 -37.39 -20.48
CA ALA A 17 -40.54 -38.25 -20.13
C ALA A 17 -41.04 -39.53 -19.44
N ILE A 18 -40.71 -40.68 -20.00
CA ILE A 18 -40.92 -42.00 -19.41
C ILE A 18 -39.80 -42.24 -18.40
N PHE A 19 -40.15 -42.36 -17.11
CA PHE A 19 -39.17 -42.71 -16.05
C PHE A 19 -38.97 -44.23 -16.04
N VAL A 20 -37.75 -44.66 -16.44
CA VAL A 20 -37.28 -46.03 -16.21
C VAL A 20 -36.49 -46.02 -14.88
N SER A 21 -37.06 -46.71 -13.86
CA SER A 21 -36.40 -46.84 -12.56
C SER A 21 -35.30 -47.91 -12.66
N VAL A 22 -34.04 -47.49 -12.57
CA VAL A 22 -32.89 -48.36 -12.42
C VAL A 22 -32.54 -48.47 -10.94
N PRO A 23 -32.40 -49.65 -10.36
CA PRO A 23 -31.98 -49.77 -8.94
C PRO A 23 -30.55 -49.33 -8.78
N LEU A 24 -30.33 -48.35 -7.92
CA LEU A 24 -29.03 -47.82 -7.56
C LEU A 24 -28.32 -48.80 -6.64
N ALA A 25 -27.32 -49.53 -7.16
CA ALA A 25 -26.44 -50.36 -6.36
C ALA A 25 -25.59 -49.45 -5.42
N ALA A 26 -25.63 -49.77 -4.13
CA ALA A 26 -24.86 -49.05 -3.13
C ALA A 26 -23.34 -49.23 -3.36
N ALA A 27 -22.70 -48.18 -3.75
CA ALA A 27 -21.23 -48.12 -3.82
C ALA A 27 -20.64 -48.10 -2.39
N PRO A 28 -19.52 -48.78 -2.14
CA PRO A 28 -18.84 -48.73 -0.85
C PRO A 28 -18.32 -47.32 -0.58
N ARG A 29 -18.68 -46.77 0.59
CA ARG A 29 -18.14 -45.51 1.09
C ARG A 29 -16.67 -45.73 1.43
N LEU A 30 -15.77 -45.26 0.54
CA LEU A 30 -14.40 -44.98 0.96
C LEU A 30 -14.46 -43.72 1.83
N SER A 31 -14.32 -43.88 3.13
CA SER A 31 -14.02 -42.79 4.04
C SER A 31 -12.55 -42.43 3.86
N THR A 32 -12.24 -41.55 2.90
CA THR A 32 -10.99 -40.82 2.89
C THR A 32 -11.13 -39.70 3.90
N SER A 33 -10.63 -39.94 5.12
CA SER A 33 -10.29 -38.86 6.03
C SER A 33 -9.14 -38.08 5.37
N VAL A 34 -9.48 -37.02 4.67
CA VAL A 34 -8.52 -35.99 4.29
C VAL A 34 -8.26 -35.19 5.56
N ASP A 35 -7.30 -35.66 6.34
CA ASP A 35 -6.65 -34.82 7.33
C ASP A 35 -5.91 -33.71 6.55
N THR A 36 -6.66 -32.68 6.21
CA THR A 36 -6.06 -31.42 5.77
C THR A 36 -5.40 -30.80 7.00
N VAL A 37 -4.17 -31.23 7.25
CA VAL A 37 -3.26 -30.54 8.15
C VAL A 37 -2.92 -29.22 7.47
N THR A 38 -3.80 -28.23 7.64
CA THR A 38 -3.45 -26.84 7.41
C THR A 38 -2.47 -26.48 8.53
N ASN A 39 -1.19 -26.79 8.32
CA ASN A 39 -0.11 -26.15 9.05
C ASN A 39 -0.07 -24.68 8.59
N ALA A 40 -1.07 -23.91 8.99
CA ALA A 40 -0.91 -22.48 9.12
C ALA A 40 0.14 -22.32 10.24
N VAL A 41 1.38 -22.08 9.84
CA VAL A 41 2.39 -21.53 10.74
C VAL A 41 1.80 -20.20 11.19
N VAL A 42 1.10 -20.20 12.31
CA VAL A 42 0.73 -18.97 13.02
C VAL A 42 2.06 -18.41 13.49
N SER A 43 2.66 -17.56 12.67
CA SER A 43 3.85 -16.83 13.06
C SER A 43 3.47 -16.00 14.29
N LYS A 44 4.07 -16.32 15.41
CA LYS A 44 3.82 -15.61 16.66
C LYS A 44 4.20 -14.16 16.44
N LEU A 45 3.21 -13.26 16.56
CA LEU A 45 3.47 -11.82 16.51
C LEU A 45 4.35 -11.45 17.70
N ASP A 46 5.46 -10.81 17.45
CA ASP A 46 6.30 -10.19 18.47
C ASP A 46 5.80 -8.76 18.71
N CYS A 47 5.29 -8.51 19.91
CA CYS A 47 4.68 -7.23 20.27
C CYS A 47 5.53 -6.51 21.29
N SER A 48 5.75 -5.21 21.08
CA SER A 48 6.43 -4.36 22.05
C SER A 48 5.88 -2.95 22.06
N ASP A 49 6.04 -2.24 23.16
CA ASP A 49 5.68 -0.85 23.33
C ASP A 49 6.89 0.07 23.07
N GLY A 50 6.65 1.36 23.04
CA GLY A 50 7.69 2.36 22.93
C GLY A 50 8.07 2.69 21.47
N TRP A 51 7.13 2.57 20.54
CA TRP A 51 7.35 2.89 19.13
C TRP A 51 6.88 4.31 18.81
N ARG A 52 7.73 5.05 18.12
CA ARG A 52 7.36 6.30 17.45
C ARG A 52 6.72 5.97 16.12
N ILE A 53 5.54 6.53 15.86
CA ILE A 53 4.86 6.36 14.58
C ILE A 53 4.73 7.72 13.91
N THR A 54 5.19 7.81 12.67
CA THR A 54 5.02 8.96 11.78
C THR A 54 4.41 8.49 10.46
N GLY A 55 4.18 9.40 9.54
CA GLY A 55 3.70 9.04 8.23
C GLY A 55 4.38 9.83 7.12
N TYR A 56 4.33 9.28 5.92
CA TYR A 56 4.78 9.92 4.70
C TYR A 56 3.75 9.72 3.58
N TYR A 57 3.86 10.52 2.53
CA TYR A 57 2.92 10.49 1.40
C TYR A 57 3.66 10.84 0.11
N THR A 58 3.05 10.59 -1.03
CA THR A 58 3.55 11.03 -2.33
C THR A 58 2.91 12.38 -2.69
N PRO A 59 3.63 13.51 -2.62
CA PRO A 59 3.12 14.81 -3.04
C PRO A 59 2.79 14.81 -4.54
N ILE A 60 1.77 15.58 -4.94
CA ILE A 60 1.39 15.79 -6.33
C ILE A 60 1.71 17.23 -6.71
N GLU A 61 2.49 17.46 -7.79
CA GLU A 61 2.95 18.80 -8.17
C GLU A 61 1.81 19.80 -8.36
N THR A 62 0.67 19.36 -8.89
CA THR A 62 -0.51 20.22 -9.08
C THR A 62 -1.17 20.70 -7.78
N ASP A 63 -0.77 20.12 -6.64
CA ASP A 63 -1.18 20.59 -5.32
C ASP A 63 -0.41 21.83 -4.85
N PHE A 64 0.60 22.25 -5.59
CA PHE A 64 1.46 23.42 -5.37
C PHE A 64 1.16 24.49 -6.45
N PRO A 65 0.02 25.21 -6.39
CA PRO A 65 -0.46 26.08 -7.46
C PRO A 65 0.34 27.38 -7.61
N SER A 66 1.13 27.74 -6.61
CA SER A 66 1.97 28.94 -6.55
C SER A 66 3.40 28.56 -6.19
N GLY A 67 4.35 29.37 -6.60
CA GLY A 67 5.77 29.17 -6.30
C GLY A 67 6.65 29.37 -7.52
N ALA A 68 7.96 29.52 -7.27
CA ALA A 68 8.95 29.60 -8.32
C ALA A 68 9.12 28.24 -9.00
N MET A 69 9.48 28.27 -10.28
CA MET A 69 9.93 27.08 -10.98
C MET A 69 11.44 26.91 -10.81
N ARG A 70 11.86 25.69 -10.56
CA ARG A 70 13.29 25.29 -10.45
C ARG A 70 13.59 24.26 -11.52
N GLU A 71 14.63 24.53 -12.32
CA GLU A 71 15.17 23.55 -13.28
C GLU A 71 16.06 22.54 -12.56
N ILE A 72 15.85 21.26 -12.86
CA ILE A 72 16.68 20.14 -12.38
C ILE A 72 17.10 19.25 -13.54
N GLU A 73 18.21 18.56 -13.39
CA GLU A 73 18.68 17.52 -14.31
C GLU A 73 18.14 16.15 -13.86
N ILE A 74 17.47 15.43 -14.76
CA ILE A 74 16.86 14.11 -14.49
C ILE A 74 17.62 13.05 -15.27
N VAL A 75 18.06 12.01 -14.61
CA VAL A 75 18.81 10.91 -15.22
C VAL A 75 18.01 10.29 -16.37
N GLY A 76 18.61 10.28 -17.57
CA GLY A 76 18.01 9.70 -18.77
C GLY A 76 16.87 10.50 -19.41
N VAL A 77 16.51 11.68 -18.85
CA VAL A 77 15.46 12.58 -19.39
C VAL A 77 16.08 13.91 -19.86
N GLY A 78 17.00 14.48 -19.07
CA GLY A 78 17.56 15.79 -19.27
C GLY A 78 16.99 16.85 -18.33
N LYS A 79 17.04 18.12 -18.72
CA LYS A 79 16.60 19.24 -17.89
C LYS A 79 15.10 19.48 -18.01
N GLU A 80 14.47 19.59 -16.85
CA GLU A 80 13.05 19.92 -16.72
C GLU A 80 12.81 20.86 -15.55
N SER A 81 11.75 21.65 -15.61
CA SER A 81 11.39 22.60 -14.57
C SER A 81 10.16 22.15 -13.81
N PHE A 82 10.20 22.22 -12.49
CA PHE A 82 9.11 21.87 -11.58
C PHE A 82 8.89 22.98 -10.56
N ASN A 83 7.73 22.95 -9.89
CA ASN A 83 7.48 23.83 -8.76
C ASN A 83 8.53 23.60 -7.65
N ALA A 84 9.14 24.69 -7.16
CA ALA A 84 10.23 24.58 -6.18
C ALA A 84 9.78 24.00 -4.83
N ASP A 85 8.57 24.34 -4.36
CA ASP A 85 8.02 23.81 -3.11
C ASP A 85 7.67 22.32 -3.24
N PHE A 86 7.21 21.89 -4.42
CA PHE A 86 7.03 20.47 -4.73
C PHE A 86 8.37 19.72 -4.66
N LEU A 87 9.41 20.23 -5.34
CA LEU A 87 10.73 19.61 -5.30
C LEU A 87 11.26 19.52 -3.88
N LYS A 88 11.12 20.60 -3.08
CA LYS A 88 11.55 20.63 -1.69
C LYS A 88 10.76 19.63 -0.83
N THR A 89 9.49 19.36 -1.15
CA THR A 89 8.70 18.35 -0.45
C THR A 89 9.14 16.93 -0.83
N VAL A 90 9.48 16.69 -2.10
CA VAL A 90 10.02 15.39 -2.56
C VAL A 90 11.38 15.13 -1.92
N PHE A 91 12.26 16.11 -1.97
CA PHE A 91 13.57 16.06 -1.32
C PHE A 91 14.05 17.47 -0.97
N ASN A 92 14.32 17.70 0.32
CA ASN A 92 14.84 18.95 0.83
C ASN A 92 16.35 18.87 0.93
N ASP A 93 17.06 19.53 0.01
CA ASP A 93 18.53 19.56 -0.03
C ASP A 93 19.13 20.09 1.28
N ASP A 94 18.44 21.02 1.97
CA ASP A 94 18.93 21.63 3.22
C ASP A 94 18.86 20.67 4.41
N GLU A 95 17.87 19.76 4.41
CA GLU A 95 17.60 18.81 5.50
C GLU A 95 18.13 17.40 5.19
N GLY A 96 18.36 17.11 3.90
CA GLY A 96 18.86 15.81 3.44
C GLY A 96 17.80 14.69 3.47
N PHE A 97 16.52 15.05 3.56
CA PHE A 97 15.39 14.11 3.50
C PHE A 97 14.14 14.77 2.89
N GLY A 98 13.12 13.98 2.63
CA GLY A 98 11.81 14.39 2.10
C GLY A 98 10.90 13.19 1.99
N GLU A 99 9.82 13.34 1.22
CA GLU A 99 8.82 12.28 1.00
C GLU A 99 9.32 11.17 0.04
N GLY A 100 10.50 11.34 -0.54
CA GLY A 100 11.17 10.37 -1.42
C GLY A 100 10.69 10.40 -2.86
N TRP A 101 9.39 10.33 -3.10
CA TRP A 101 8.78 10.37 -4.43
C TRP A 101 7.66 11.40 -4.52
N GLY A 102 7.52 12.04 -5.68
CA GLY A 102 6.44 12.97 -5.99
C GLY A 102 5.88 12.75 -7.39
N LYS A 103 4.56 12.88 -7.56
CA LYS A 103 3.88 12.78 -8.84
C LYS A 103 3.92 14.11 -9.57
N THR A 104 4.54 14.15 -10.73
CA THR A 104 4.66 15.34 -11.54
C THR A 104 3.33 15.69 -12.24
N ARG A 105 3.19 16.96 -12.69
CA ARG A 105 2.07 17.38 -13.54
C ARG A 105 1.97 16.62 -14.87
N PHE A 106 3.03 15.95 -15.29
CA PHE A 106 3.08 15.11 -16.48
C PHE A 106 2.56 13.69 -16.25
N GLY A 107 2.22 13.32 -15.00
CA GLY A 107 1.64 12.02 -14.66
C GLY A 107 2.62 10.92 -14.29
N TRP A 108 3.92 11.15 -14.43
CA TRP A 108 4.98 10.25 -13.95
C TRP A 108 5.55 10.73 -12.61
N TYR A 109 6.40 9.92 -11.97
CA TYR A 109 6.95 10.21 -10.66
C TYR A 109 8.41 10.63 -10.73
N LEU A 110 8.75 11.55 -9.84
CA LEU A 110 10.08 12.09 -9.66
C LEU A 110 10.56 11.75 -8.26
N GLY A 111 11.74 11.17 -8.15
CA GLY A 111 12.39 10.87 -6.87
C GLY A 111 13.85 11.27 -6.88
N GLU A 112 14.37 11.59 -5.70
CA GLU A 112 15.79 11.83 -5.52
C GLU A 112 16.46 10.58 -4.94
N TYR A 113 17.59 10.18 -5.54
CA TYR A 113 18.40 9.07 -5.08
C TYR A 113 19.89 9.35 -5.31
N ARG A 114 20.66 9.33 -4.24
CA ARG A 114 22.13 9.56 -4.26
C ARG A 114 22.53 10.87 -4.92
N GLY A 115 21.83 11.96 -4.62
CA GLY A 115 22.11 13.28 -5.15
C GLY A 115 21.67 13.47 -6.61
N ARG A 116 20.78 12.60 -7.12
CA ARG A 116 20.29 12.68 -8.49
C ARG A 116 18.77 12.49 -8.54
N TRP A 117 18.16 13.22 -9.47
CA TRP A 117 16.75 13.08 -9.76
C TRP A 117 16.51 11.96 -10.77
N HIS A 118 15.52 11.14 -10.49
CA HIS A 118 15.14 9.99 -11.31
C HIS A 118 13.66 10.02 -11.64
N LYS A 119 13.33 9.53 -12.84
CA LYS A 119 11.95 9.31 -13.29
C LYS A 119 11.54 7.87 -13.04
N SER A 120 10.27 7.69 -12.63
CA SER A 120 9.62 6.38 -12.50
C SER A 120 8.16 6.45 -12.95
N ASP A 121 7.55 5.29 -13.26
CA ASP A 121 6.12 5.17 -13.56
C ASP A 121 5.27 5.00 -12.30
N ALA A 122 5.90 4.77 -11.13
CA ALA A 122 5.27 4.69 -9.81
C ALA A 122 6.22 5.23 -8.74
N PRO A 123 5.74 5.64 -7.55
CA PRO A 123 6.60 5.80 -6.39
C PRO A 123 7.12 4.41 -5.99
N LEU A 124 8.40 4.30 -5.60
CA LEU A 124 9.03 3.01 -5.37
C LEU A 124 9.36 2.82 -3.88
N ASP A 125 9.25 1.58 -3.41
CA ASP A 125 9.73 1.13 -2.11
C ASP A 125 11.24 0.83 -2.14
N ALA A 126 11.80 0.42 -1.02
CA ALA A 126 13.22 0.08 -0.89
C ALA A 126 13.68 -1.14 -1.73
N ASN A 127 12.76 -1.85 -2.36
CA ASN A 127 13.02 -3.00 -3.22
C ASN A 127 12.78 -2.68 -4.71
N ASP A 128 12.69 -1.39 -5.07
CA ASP A 128 12.36 -0.91 -6.42
C ASP A 128 10.99 -1.40 -6.94
N LYS A 129 10.03 -1.65 -6.04
CA LYS A 129 8.65 -2.00 -6.37
C LYS A 129 7.73 -0.82 -6.13
N PRO A 130 6.59 -0.75 -6.85
CA PRO A 130 5.59 0.28 -6.57
C PRO A 130 5.16 0.27 -5.10
N LEU A 131 5.14 1.47 -4.48
CA LEU A 131 4.62 1.65 -3.13
C LEU A 131 3.13 1.30 -3.08
N GLU A 132 2.76 0.46 -2.12
CA GLU A 132 1.37 0.07 -1.87
C GLU A 132 0.82 0.76 -0.63
N ALA A 133 -0.50 0.93 -0.57
CA ALA A 133 -1.19 1.65 0.51
C ALA A 133 -0.99 1.04 1.92
N ASN A 134 -0.50 -0.18 2.01
CA ASN A 134 -0.19 -0.87 3.25
C ASN A 134 1.33 -1.01 3.49
N THR A 135 2.14 -0.16 2.87
CA THR A 135 3.60 -0.15 3.10
C THR A 135 3.95 0.70 4.33
N VAL A 136 4.93 0.22 5.09
CA VAL A 136 5.61 1.01 6.13
C VAL A 136 7.11 1.01 5.91
N ALA A 137 7.74 2.16 6.16
CA ALA A 137 9.17 2.26 6.26
C ALA A 137 9.61 1.94 7.70
N VAL A 138 10.69 1.18 7.83
CA VAL A 138 11.20 0.68 9.10
C VAL A 138 12.74 0.72 9.15
N ASP A 139 13.30 0.64 10.35
CA ASP A 139 14.69 0.21 10.52
C ASP A 139 14.76 -1.30 10.31
N ASN A 140 15.28 -1.73 9.17
CA ASN A 140 15.34 -3.16 8.80
C ASN A 140 16.26 -4.01 9.70
N ARG A 141 17.04 -3.38 10.59
CA ARG A 141 17.79 -4.06 11.65
C ARG A 141 16.92 -4.42 12.84
N VAL A 142 15.73 -3.80 12.97
CA VAL A 142 14.77 -4.02 14.05
C VAL A 142 13.57 -4.83 13.56
N ILE A 143 12.96 -4.42 12.45
CA ILE A 143 11.90 -5.15 11.76
C ILE A 143 12.43 -5.60 10.40
N PRO A 144 12.65 -6.89 10.17
CA PRO A 144 13.14 -7.38 8.87
C PRO A 144 12.20 -6.98 7.72
N THR A 145 12.77 -6.65 6.56
CA THR A 145 12.00 -6.36 5.35
C THR A 145 11.06 -7.51 5.00
N GLY A 146 9.82 -7.19 4.60
CA GLY A 146 8.80 -8.17 4.26
C GLY A 146 8.04 -8.75 5.47
N SER A 147 8.25 -8.19 6.67
CA SER A 147 7.47 -8.55 7.84
C SER A 147 6.05 -7.99 7.77
N LEU A 148 5.08 -8.74 8.31
CA LEU A 148 3.75 -8.19 8.61
C LEU A 148 3.84 -7.36 9.88
N VAL A 149 3.27 -6.16 9.86
CA VAL A 149 3.30 -5.18 10.94
C VAL A 149 1.87 -4.74 11.27
N SER A 150 1.49 -4.76 12.53
CA SER A 150 0.22 -4.25 13.05
C SER A 150 0.49 -3.13 14.04
N ILE A 151 -0.26 -2.03 13.90
CA ILE A 151 -0.17 -0.85 14.76
C ILE A 151 -1.59 -0.53 15.24
N PRO A 152 -2.09 -1.20 16.30
CA PRO A 152 -3.50 -1.15 16.70
C PRO A 152 -3.99 0.24 17.11
N ASP A 153 -3.08 1.09 17.59
CA ASP A 153 -3.40 2.41 18.13
C ASP A 153 -3.50 3.51 17.05
N LEU A 154 -3.28 3.16 15.77
CA LEU A 154 -3.50 4.12 14.68
C LEU A 154 -4.98 4.50 14.56
N PRO A 155 -5.27 5.78 14.22
CA PRO A 155 -6.64 6.27 14.18
C PRO A 155 -7.49 5.63 13.07
N GLY A 156 -8.75 5.37 13.38
CA GLY A 156 -9.76 4.91 12.44
C GLY A 156 -9.48 3.53 11.86
N ASP A 157 -9.57 3.43 10.53
CA ASP A 157 -9.37 2.14 9.85
C ASP A 157 -7.90 1.74 9.71
N LEU A 158 -6.96 2.66 9.88
CA LEU A 158 -5.53 2.37 9.83
C LEU A 158 -5.10 1.38 10.91
N GLY A 159 -5.65 1.48 12.12
CA GLY A 159 -5.35 0.55 13.22
C GLY A 159 -5.84 -0.89 13.01
N LYS A 160 -6.65 -1.12 11.97
CA LYS A 160 -7.14 -2.45 11.59
C LYS A 160 -6.34 -3.07 10.44
N LEU A 161 -5.45 -2.29 9.83
CA LEU A 161 -4.66 -2.76 8.68
C LEU A 161 -3.46 -3.59 9.14
N GLU A 162 -3.10 -4.54 8.31
CA GLU A 162 -1.80 -5.20 8.33
C GLU A 162 -0.91 -4.52 7.29
N PHE A 163 0.24 -4.04 7.73
CA PHE A 163 1.21 -3.37 6.90
C PHE A 163 2.35 -4.31 6.51
N MET A 164 3.04 -3.99 5.44
CA MET A 164 4.26 -4.66 4.99
C MET A 164 5.47 -3.74 5.21
N SER A 165 6.51 -4.25 5.88
CA SER A 165 7.78 -3.54 6.09
C SER A 165 8.66 -3.57 4.83
N ASN A 166 8.18 -3.00 3.73
CA ASN A 166 8.86 -3.06 2.44
C ASN A 166 9.70 -1.82 2.14
N ASP A 167 9.63 -0.80 3.00
CA ASP A 167 10.34 0.44 2.78
C ASP A 167 11.32 0.79 3.91
N VAL A 168 12.21 1.74 3.65
CA VAL A 168 13.18 2.29 4.60
C VAL A 168 13.24 3.81 4.43
N GLY A 169 13.55 4.53 5.50
CA GLY A 169 13.71 5.98 5.46
C GLY A 169 15.01 6.41 6.13
N VAL A 170 15.67 7.46 5.60
CA VAL A 170 16.93 7.98 6.17
C VAL A 170 16.77 8.48 7.61
N SER A 171 15.57 8.86 8.03
CA SER A 171 15.24 9.29 9.40
C SER A 171 14.56 8.20 10.23
N VAL A 172 14.32 7.00 9.67
CA VAL A 172 13.61 5.91 10.35
C VAL A 172 14.62 4.97 10.99
N HIS A 173 14.85 5.15 12.29
CA HIS A 173 15.85 4.38 13.05
C HIS A 173 15.27 3.81 14.34
N GLY A 174 15.71 2.60 14.72
CA GLY A 174 15.30 1.94 15.97
C GLY A 174 13.81 1.63 15.99
N LYS A 175 13.13 1.94 17.10
CA LYS A 175 11.69 1.79 17.27
C LYS A 175 10.91 2.95 16.65
N HIS A 176 11.10 3.18 15.37
CA HIS A 176 10.40 4.17 14.57
C HIS A 176 9.80 3.49 13.34
N ILE A 177 8.54 3.78 13.05
CA ILE A 177 7.83 3.36 11.85
C ILE A 177 7.26 4.58 11.16
N ASP A 178 7.42 4.64 9.84
CA ASP A 178 6.84 5.66 9.00
C ASP A 178 5.80 5.02 8.07
N VAL A 179 4.52 5.44 8.18
CA VAL A 179 3.39 4.81 7.51
C VAL A 179 3.09 5.52 6.20
N TYR A 180 3.10 4.78 5.09
CA TYR A 180 2.68 5.33 3.81
C TYR A 180 1.18 5.59 3.79
N THR A 181 0.79 6.82 3.51
CA THR A 181 -0.62 7.25 3.55
C THR A 181 -1.26 7.43 2.18
N GLY A 182 -0.49 7.24 1.09
CA GLY A 182 -0.96 7.38 -0.29
C GLY A 182 -0.48 8.67 -0.97
N GLU A 183 -1.25 9.19 -1.93
CA GLU A 183 -0.87 10.33 -2.77
C GLU A 183 -1.71 11.58 -2.50
N GLY A 184 -1.09 12.75 -2.64
CA GLY A 184 -1.72 14.06 -2.68
C GLY A 184 -2.26 14.55 -1.34
N ARG A 185 -3.15 15.56 -1.42
CA ARG A 185 -3.63 16.32 -0.25
C ARG A 185 -4.37 15.48 0.79
N GLU A 186 -5.12 14.47 0.36
CA GLU A 186 -5.88 13.64 1.31
C GLU A 186 -4.93 12.71 2.08
N ALA A 187 -3.94 12.14 1.42
CA ALA A 187 -2.89 11.36 2.06
C ALA A 187 -2.08 12.22 3.06
N ARG A 188 -1.72 13.44 2.67
CA ARG A 188 -1.07 14.41 3.55
C ARG A 188 -1.91 14.73 4.79
N ARG A 189 -3.23 14.96 4.65
CA ARG A 189 -4.13 15.18 5.78
C ARG A 189 -4.20 13.96 6.70
N ARG A 190 -4.22 12.75 6.13
CA ARG A 190 -4.23 11.50 6.88
C ARG A 190 -2.94 11.34 7.69
N MET A 191 -1.80 11.60 7.07
CA MET A 191 -0.48 11.61 7.71
C MET A 191 -0.46 12.56 8.92
N TYR A 192 -0.94 13.79 8.78
CA TYR A 192 -0.93 14.78 9.86
C TYR A 192 -1.76 14.36 11.07
N ARG A 193 -2.84 13.57 10.91
CA ARG A 193 -3.68 13.13 12.02
C ARG A 193 -2.93 12.32 13.07
N PHE A 194 -1.97 11.50 12.65
CA PHE A 194 -1.22 10.67 13.60
C PHE A 194 0.24 11.12 13.80
N THR A 195 0.86 11.79 12.84
CA THR A 195 2.22 12.27 13.00
C THR A 195 2.32 13.43 14.00
N TYR A 196 1.35 14.35 13.99
CA TYR A 196 1.39 15.56 14.82
C TYR A 196 0.37 15.54 15.98
N GLU A 197 -0.76 14.89 15.81
CA GLU A 197 -1.79 14.79 16.84
C GLU A 197 -1.47 13.70 17.86
N GLU A 198 -0.73 12.67 17.47
CA GLU A 198 -0.36 11.55 18.35
C GLU A 198 0.99 11.75 19.05
N GLU A 199 1.75 12.76 18.69
CA GLU A 199 3.02 13.08 19.36
C GLU A 199 2.80 13.36 20.87
N ASP A 200 1.64 13.92 21.22
CA ASP A 200 1.19 14.15 22.60
C ASP A 200 0.66 12.88 23.30
N LYS A 201 0.34 11.81 22.57
CA LYS A 201 -0.20 10.55 23.12
C LYS A 201 0.86 9.55 23.56
N GLY A 202 2.13 9.86 23.28
CA GLY A 202 3.25 9.00 23.65
C GLY A 202 3.53 7.88 22.66
N LEU A 203 4.40 6.98 23.09
CA LEU A 203 4.90 5.89 22.26
C LEU A 203 3.89 4.76 22.16
N GLN A 204 3.72 4.22 20.96
CA GLN A 204 2.66 3.25 20.63
C GLN A 204 3.14 1.80 20.72
N ARG A 205 2.16 0.88 20.69
CA ARG A 205 2.39 -0.56 20.61
C ARG A 205 2.46 -1.00 19.16
N VAL A 206 3.47 -1.82 18.85
CA VAL A 206 3.63 -2.45 17.53
C VAL A 206 3.77 -3.95 17.71
N CYS A 207 3.10 -4.69 16.85
CA CYS A 207 3.24 -6.13 16.72
C CYS A 207 3.75 -6.46 15.30
N PHE A 208 4.73 -7.33 15.18
CA PHE A 208 5.16 -7.79 13.87
C PHE A 208 5.50 -9.28 13.86
N SER A 209 5.37 -9.91 12.71
CA SER A 209 5.89 -11.25 12.45
C SER A 209 7.01 -11.16 11.43
N PRO A 210 8.17 -11.77 11.69
CA PRO A 210 9.23 -11.84 10.69
C PRO A 210 8.70 -12.42 9.38
N ALA A 211 9.23 -11.93 8.25
CA ALA A 211 8.94 -12.54 6.96
C ALA A 211 9.22 -14.05 7.03
N ALA A 212 8.30 -14.86 6.54
CA ALA A 212 8.58 -16.28 6.40
C ALA A 212 9.80 -16.46 5.51
N ILE A 213 10.84 -17.10 6.03
CA ILE A 213 12.03 -17.45 5.26
C ILE A 213 11.54 -18.36 4.13
N ARG A 214 11.54 -17.83 2.89
CA ARG A 214 11.21 -18.59 1.68
C ARG A 214 12.44 -19.25 1.09
#